data_c3e1e70daa5570e3ca33d5220182b5cf
#
_entry.id   c3e1e70daa5570e3ca33d5220182b5cf
#
_cell.length_a   1.000
_cell.length_b   1.000
_cell.length_c   1.000
_cell.angle_alpha   90.00
_cell.angle_beta   90.00
_cell.angle_gamma   90.00
#
_symmetry.space_group_name_H-M   'P 1'
#
loop_
_entity.id
_entity.type
_entity.pdbx_description
1 polymer ?
#
loop_
_entity_poly.entity_id
_entity_poly.type
_entity_poly.pdbx_seq_one_letter_code
_entity_poly.pdbx_strand_id
1 'polypeptide(L)'
;MGRLGQRLNGLYSYRNLLQQLVERDVKLKYRRSFLGYLWSILNPLMIMMIMVIVFSNMFRFDIQSYPVYLIVGQTIFNFVSESTNQAMWSITGNAALLKKTYVPKYIFTLSKVTSSFVNTLFALGAMLLVFIFCRVTFSWNMLFIPVILIQVYIFSLGLGMLLAAGNVFFRDIQYIYSAFLTAWMYVTPIFYPLSQLPENLQTAIKTFNPLYTYITQFRTIVLDVACPDMGMVLYGFVVAFVTLGVGTLAFLKSQDRFILYI
;
A
#
# COMPACT_ATOMS: atom_id res chain seq x y z
N MET A 1 -12.65 26.74 18.02
CA MET A 1 -11.84 25.87 17.11
C MET A 1 -12.39 24.45 17.22
N GLY A 2 -12.89 23.89 16.12
CA GLY A 2 -13.52 22.57 16.13
C GLY A 2 -12.51 21.46 16.44
N ARG A 3 -13.00 20.31 16.93
CA ARG A 3 -12.18 19.11 17.26
C ARG A 3 -11.21 18.69 16.15
N LEU A 4 -11.48 19.02 14.90
CA LEU A 4 -10.59 18.82 13.73
C LEU A 4 -9.37 19.75 13.75
N GLY A 5 -9.52 21.04 14.09
CA GLY A 5 -8.40 21.97 14.17
C GLY A 5 -7.41 21.62 15.28
N GLN A 6 -7.89 21.14 16.43
CA GLN A 6 -7.04 20.66 17.52
C GLN A 6 -6.24 19.41 17.12
N ARG A 7 -6.77 18.56 16.26
CA ARG A 7 -6.11 17.33 15.77
C ARG A 7 -5.06 17.61 14.69
N LEU A 8 -5.31 18.60 13.82
CA LEU A 8 -4.31 19.04 12.83
C LEU A 8 -3.13 19.75 13.53
N ASN A 9 -3.38 20.55 14.55
CA ASN A 9 -2.33 21.10 15.41
C ASN A 9 -1.58 19.98 16.16
N GLY A 10 -2.27 18.89 16.53
CA GLY A 10 -1.65 17.70 17.09
C GLY A 10 -0.66 17.04 16.12
N LEU A 11 -1.00 16.86 14.84
CA LEU A 11 -0.07 16.31 13.85
C LEU A 11 1.19 17.15 13.70
N TYR A 12 1.04 18.48 13.66
CA TYR A 12 2.18 19.38 13.57
C TYR A 12 3.07 19.34 14.83
N SER A 13 2.47 19.27 16.01
CA SER A 13 3.20 19.19 17.29
C SER A 13 3.99 17.88 17.43
N TYR A 14 3.46 16.77 16.89
CA TYR A 14 4.11 15.46 16.98
C TYR A 14 4.90 15.06 15.71
N ARG A 15 5.15 16.00 14.78
CA ARG A 15 5.90 15.73 13.53
C ARG A 15 7.29 15.13 13.77
N ASN A 16 8.01 15.61 14.79
CA ASN A 16 9.34 15.10 15.12
C ASN A 16 9.27 13.67 15.65
N LEU A 17 8.26 13.35 16.45
CA LEU A 17 8.03 11.98 16.90
C LEU A 17 7.67 11.06 15.72
N LEU A 18 6.81 11.51 14.83
CA LEU A 18 6.45 10.77 13.61
C LEU A 18 7.72 10.46 12.79
N GLN A 19 8.55 11.45 12.54
CA GLN A 19 9.81 11.28 11.83
C GLN A 19 10.72 10.26 12.50
N GLN A 20 10.93 10.37 13.82
CA GLN A 20 11.75 9.42 14.58
C GLN A 20 11.21 7.99 14.53
N LEU A 21 9.88 7.81 14.58
CA LEU A 21 9.25 6.51 14.46
C LEU A 21 9.45 5.92 13.06
N VAL A 22 9.30 6.72 12.02
CA VAL A 22 9.52 6.29 10.62
C VAL A 22 10.99 5.92 10.42
N GLU A 23 11.93 6.76 10.83
CA GLU A 23 13.36 6.47 10.73
C GLU A 23 13.75 5.20 11.49
N ARG A 24 13.22 5.02 12.70
CA ARG A 24 13.42 3.80 13.50
C ARG A 24 12.94 2.57 12.74
N ASP A 25 11.73 2.60 12.22
CA ASP A 25 11.12 1.45 11.57
C ASP A 25 11.83 1.09 10.25
N VAL A 26 12.23 2.09 9.46
CA VAL A 26 13.03 1.88 8.24
C VAL A 26 14.42 1.31 8.59
N LYS A 27 15.09 1.86 9.61
CA LYS A 27 16.40 1.36 10.05
C LYS A 27 16.31 -0.07 10.61
N LEU A 28 15.26 -0.39 11.37
CA LEU A 28 15.08 -1.72 11.95
C LEU A 28 14.87 -2.81 10.90
N LYS A 29 14.17 -2.51 9.79
CA LYS A 29 13.92 -3.46 8.70
C LYS A 29 15.23 -4.00 8.09
N TYR A 30 16.25 -3.17 8.02
CA TYR A 30 17.53 -3.50 7.36
C TYR A 30 18.70 -3.68 8.35
N ARG A 31 18.44 -3.58 9.65
CA ARG A 31 19.45 -3.72 10.70
C ARG A 31 20.04 -5.14 10.68
N ARG A 32 21.37 -5.23 10.78
CA ARG A 32 22.14 -6.48 10.79
C ARG A 32 22.10 -7.27 9.46
N SER A 33 21.64 -6.67 8.37
CA SER A 33 21.69 -7.29 7.05
C SER A 33 22.98 -6.87 6.32
N PHE A 34 23.66 -7.84 5.68
CA PHE A 34 24.87 -7.59 4.89
C PHE A 34 24.60 -6.64 3.72
N LEU A 35 23.46 -6.81 3.02
CA LEU A 35 23.06 -5.99 1.88
C LEU A 35 22.27 -4.74 2.29
N GLY A 36 21.84 -4.64 3.55
CA GLY A 36 21.11 -3.47 4.06
C GLY A 36 19.93 -3.06 3.18
N TYR A 37 19.91 -1.80 2.81
CA TYR A 37 18.85 -1.22 1.97
C TYR A 37 18.79 -1.79 0.55
N LEU A 38 19.85 -2.47 0.08
CA LEU A 38 19.84 -3.09 -1.25
C LEU A 38 18.74 -4.16 -1.38
N TRP A 39 18.34 -4.78 -0.28
CA TRP A 39 17.23 -5.74 -0.27
C TRP A 39 15.90 -5.14 -0.70
N SER A 40 15.69 -3.85 -0.49
CA SER A 40 14.46 -3.18 -0.96
C SER A 40 14.35 -3.13 -2.48
N ILE A 41 15.49 -3.22 -3.17
CA ILE A 41 15.59 -3.26 -4.64
C ILE A 41 15.67 -4.71 -5.12
N LEU A 42 16.55 -5.52 -4.51
CA LEU A 42 16.80 -6.89 -4.97
C LEU A 42 15.58 -7.80 -4.78
N ASN A 43 14.88 -7.69 -3.65
CA ASN A 43 13.75 -8.57 -3.38
C ASN A 43 12.61 -8.43 -4.41
N PRO A 44 12.10 -7.22 -4.74
CA PRO A 44 11.13 -7.07 -5.83
C PRO A 44 11.63 -7.59 -7.17
N LEU A 45 12.91 -7.37 -7.51
CA LEU A 45 13.49 -7.86 -8.76
C LEU A 45 13.56 -9.39 -8.81
N MET A 46 13.99 -10.04 -7.72
CA MET A 46 14.06 -11.50 -7.66
C MET A 46 12.67 -12.14 -7.79
N ILE A 47 11.68 -11.62 -7.07
CA ILE A 47 10.30 -12.11 -7.16
C ILE A 47 9.77 -11.91 -8.58
N MET A 48 9.99 -10.73 -9.17
CA MET A 48 9.60 -10.46 -10.56
C MET A 48 10.25 -11.45 -11.52
N MET A 49 11.57 -11.70 -11.42
CA MET A 49 12.26 -12.65 -12.29
C MET A 49 11.67 -14.05 -12.20
N ILE A 50 11.43 -14.53 -10.98
CA ILE A 50 10.79 -15.85 -10.75
C ILE A 50 9.41 -15.89 -11.42
N MET A 51 8.59 -14.86 -11.20
CA MET A 51 7.24 -14.79 -11.77
C MET A 51 7.26 -14.69 -13.30
N VAL A 52 8.20 -13.93 -13.88
CA VAL A 52 8.37 -13.86 -15.33
C VAL A 52 8.70 -15.26 -15.88
N ILE A 53 9.66 -15.97 -15.28
CA ILE A 53 10.03 -17.31 -15.72
C ILE A 53 8.84 -18.27 -15.65
N VAL A 54 8.12 -18.29 -14.53
CA VAL A 54 6.97 -19.17 -14.31
C VAL A 54 5.85 -18.85 -15.30
N PHE A 55 5.38 -17.60 -15.31
CA PHE A 55 4.18 -17.25 -16.08
C PHE A 55 4.42 -17.13 -17.58
N SER A 56 5.61 -16.72 -18.03
CA SER A 56 5.92 -16.68 -19.46
C SER A 56 6.02 -18.07 -20.05
N ASN A 57 6.52 -19.06 -19.30
CA ASN A 57 6.64 -20.42 -19.80
C ASN A 57 5.33 -21.25 -19.69
N MET A 58 4.58 -21.05 -18.60
CA MET A 58 3.36 -21.83 -18.33
C MET A 58 2.12 -21.30 -19.07
N PHE A 59 1.92 -20.00 -19.08
CA PHE A 59 0.66 -19.41 -19.53
C PHE A 59 0.76 -18.69 -20.88
N ARG A 60 1.97 -18.31 -21.34
CA ARG A 60 2.26 -17.67 -22.64
C ARG A 60 1.29 -16.51 -22.95
N PHE A 61 0.99 -15.68 -21.95
CA PHE A 61 0.15 -14.51 -22.15
C PHE A 61 0.83 -13.54 -23.14
N ASP A 62 0.07 -13.10 -24.13
CA ASP A 62 0.51 -12.05 -25.06
C ASP A 62 0.37 -10.68 -24.40
N ILE A 63 1.27 -10.40 -23.46
CA ILE A 63 1.34 -9.12 -22.77
C ILE A 63 2.64 -8.44 -23.15
N GLN A 64 2.52 -7.27 -23.78
CA GLN A 64 3.68 -6.45 -24.11
C GLN A 64 4.43 -6.07 -22.83
N SER A 65 5.75 -6.32 -22.82
CA SER A 65 6.61 -6.02 -21.68
C SER A 65 6.14 -6.62 -20.36
N TYR A 66 5.89 -7.94 -20.34
CA TYR A 66 5.38 -8.66 -19.18
C TYR A 66 6.14 -8.37 -17.86
N PRO A 67 7.47 -8.21 -17.82
CA PRO A 67 8.18 -7.80 -16.60
C PRO A 67 7.69 -6.47 -16.04
N VAL A 68 7.41 -5.49 -16.90
CA VAL A 68 6.89 -4.17 -16.51
C VAL A 68 5.46 -4.30 -15.97
N TYR A 69 4.64 -5.09 -16.66
CA TYR A 69 3.25 -5.38 -16.24
C TYR A 69 3.22 -5.97 -14.83
N LEU A 70 4.11 -6.93 -14.53
CA LEU A 70 4.23 -7.59 -13.23
C LEU A 70 4.72 -6.65 -12.14
N ILE A 71 5.86 -5.97 -12.37
CA ILE A 71 6.49 -5.19 -11.31
C ILE A 71 5.61 -4.01 -10.87
N VAL A 72 4.86 -3.41 -11.78
CA VAL A 72 3.88 -2.35 -11.46
C VAL A 72 2.79 -2.90 -10.54
N GLY A 73 2.16 -4.02 -10.92
CA GLY A 73 1.10 -4.64 -10.12
C GLY A 73 1.58 -5.08 -8.74
N GLN A 74 2.75 -5.75 -8.69
CA GLN A 74 3.37 -6.20 -7.45
C GLN A 74 3.74 -5.05 -6.52
N THR A 75 4.30 -3.96 -7.05
CA THR A 75 4.74 -2.81 -6.22
C THR A 75 3.55 -2.18 -5.50
N ILE A 76 2.44 -1.94 -6.21
CA ILE A 76 1.23 -1.38 -5.62
C ILE A 76 0.60 -2.34 -4.60
N PHE A 77 0.46 -3.62 -4.96
CA PHE A 77 -0.09 -4.62 -4.05
C PHE A 77 0.76 -4.80 -2.80
N ASN A 78 2.07 -4.92 -2.95
CA ASN A 78 3.00 -5.09 -1.84
C ASN A 78 2.97 -3.90 -0.90
N PHE A 79 2.86 -2.67 -1.41
CA PHE A 79 2.70 -1.49 -0.58
C PHE A 79 1.42 -1.56 0.27
N VAL A 80 0.27 -1.87 -0.33
CA VAL A 80 -1.00 -1.98 0.41
C VAL A 80 -0.93 -3.10 1.44
N SER A 81 -0.44 -4.28 1.05
CA SER A 81 -0.29 -5.43 1.93
C SER A 81 0.66 -5.15 3.10
N GLU A 82 1.85 -4.62 2.83
CA GLU A 82 2.84 -4.32 3.88
C GLU A 82 2.34 -3.22 4.81
N SER A 83 1.85 -2.11 4.27
CA SER A 83 1.41 -0.96 5.07
C SER A 83 0.23 -1.29 5.99
N THR A 84 -0.76 -2.03 5.49
CA THR A 84 -1.93 -2.41 6.27
C THR A 84 -1.62 -3.48 7.32
N ASN A 85 -0.76 -4.46 7.00
CA ASN A 85 -0.26 -5.42 7.98
C ASN A 85 0.53 -4.74 9.10
N GLN A 86 1.45 -3.82 8.78
CA GLN A 86 2.19 -3.09 9.80
C GLN A 86 1.28 -2.17 10.63
N ALA A 87 0.31 -1.51 9.98
CA ALA A 87 -0.68 -0.66 10.65
C ALA A 87 -1.52 -1.45 11.63
N MET A 88 -1.94 -2.66 11.29
CA MET A 88 -2.72 -3.55 12.15
C MET A 88 -2.04 -3.83 13.50
N TRP A 89 -0.70 -3.94 13.51
CA TRP A 89 0.09 -4.15 14.71
C TRP A 89 0.56 -2.85 15.38
N SER A 90 0.23 -1.69 14.84
CA SER A 90 0.77 -0.40 15.29
C SER A 90 0.46 -0.08 16.75
N ILE A 91 -0.72 -0.45 17.25
CA ILE A 91 -1.17 -0.17 18.61
C ILE A 91 -0.64 -1.22 19.58
N THR A 92 -0.88 -2.50 19.31
CA THR A 92 -0.45 -3.61 20.18
C THR A 92 1.06 -3.72 20.26
N GLY A 93 1.78 -3.51 19.16
CA GLY A 93 3.25 -3.54 19.12
C GLY A 93 3.94 -2.35 19.83
N ASN A 94 3.21 -1.27 20.10
CA ASN A 94 3.72 -0.11 20.85
C ASN A 94 3.02 0.05 22.23
N ALA A 95 2.39 -0.99 22.76
CA ALA A 95 1.64 -0.99 24.01
C ALA A 95 2.46 -0.43 25.20
N ALA A 96 3.74 -0.83 25.32
CA ALA A 96 4.61 -0.36 26.38
C ALA A 96 4.83 1.17 26.36
N LEU A 97 4.92 1.76 25.17
CA LEU A 97 5.06 3.20 25.01
C LEU A 97 3.73 3.92 25.26
N LEU A 98 2.63 3.37 24.76
CA LEU A 98 1.29 3.93 24.94
C LEU A 98 0.84 3.98 26.42
N LYS A 99 1.31 3.02 27.23
CA LYS A 99 1.04 3.00 28.69
C LYS A 99 1.85 4.04 29.47
N LYS A 100 3.00 4.47 28.95
CA LYS A 100 3.94 5.37 29.66
C LYS A 100 3.84 6.83 29.21
N THR A 101 3.33 7.09 28.01
CA THR A 101 3.34 8.43 27.41
C THR A 101 1.97 8.80 26.84
N TYR A 102 1.61 10.08 27.04
CA TYR A 102 0.38 10.62 26.47
C TYR A 102 0.62 11.10 25.03
N VAL A 103 0.61 10.14 24.09
CA VAL A 103 0.78 10.41 22.66
C VAL A 103 -0.52 10.03 21.92
N PRO A 104 -0.98 10.84 20.95
CA PRO A 104 -2.13 10.48 20.13
C PRO A 104 -1.90 9.15 19.41
N LYS A 105 -2.78 8.18 19.64
CA LYS A 105 -2.59 6.79 19.22
C LYS A 105 -2.50 6.62 17.69
N TYR A 106 -3.18 7.48 16.92
CA TYR A 106 -3.15 7.48 15.46
C TYR A 106 -1.76 7.74 14.87
N ILE A 107 -0.84 8.38 15.63
CA ILE A 107 0.53 8.63 15.16
C ILE A 107 1.29 7.34 14.93
N PHE A 108 1.05 6.32 15.74
CA PHE A 108 1.69 5.00 15.57
C PHE A 108 1.19 4.30 14.30
N THR A 109 -0.10 4.38 13.98
CA THR A 109 -0.63 3.81 12.75
C THR A 109 -0.12 4.60 11.52
N LEU A 110 -0.13 5.93 11.61
CA LEU A 110 0.40 6.79 10.56
C LEU A 110 1.89 6.51 10.30
N SER A 111 2.70 6.36 11.37
CA SER A 111 4.15 6.08 11.22
C SER A 111 4.39 4.75 10.48
N LYS A 112 3.60 3.71 10.75
CA LYS A 112 3.73 2.42 10.08
C LYS A 112 3.42 2.49 8.59
N VAL A 113 2.31 3.15 8.22
CA VAL A 113 1.95 3.34 6.81
C VAL A 113 3.00 4.20 6.10
N THR A 114 3.48 5.28 6.74
CA THR A 114 4.52 6.14 6.17
C THR A 114 5.86 5.40 6.02
N SER A 115 6.24 4.56 6.98
CA SER A 115 7.46 3.74 6.87
C SER A 115 7.38 2.76 5.70
N SER A 116 6.22 2.12 5.49
CA SER A 116 5.99 1.26 4.33
C SER A 116 6.00 2.05 3.02
N PHE A 117 5.50 3.29 3.03
CA PHE A 117 5.57 4.17 1.87
C PHE A 117 7.01 4.52 1.51
N VAL A 118 7.86 4.86 2.49
CA VAL A 118 9.29 5.09 2.27
C VAL A 118 9.97 3.84 1.67
N ASN A 119 9.65 2.65 2.18
CA ASN A 119 10.14 1.40 1.59
C ASN A 119 9.69 1.22 0.15
N THR A 120 8.47 1.62 -0.18
CA THR A 120 7.95 1.57 -1.56
C THR A 120 8.69 2.53 -2.48
N LEU A 121 9.11 3.70 -1.99
CA LEU A 121 9.95 4.61 -2.79
C LEU A 121 11.29 3.95 -3.17
N PHE A 122 11.88 3.14 -2.30
CA PHE A 122 13.06 2.34 -2.69
C PHE A 122 12.70 1.25 -3.72
N ALA A 123 11.53 0.60 -3.58
CA ALA A 123 11.07 -0.39 -4.57
C ALA A 123 10.77 0.24 -5.94
N LEU A 124 10.38 1.53 -6.00
CA LEU A 124 10.29 2.26 -7.26
C LEU A 124 11.64 2.37 -7.97
N GLY A 125 12.75 2.38 -7.22
CA GLY A 125 14.09 2.27 -7.80
C GLY A 125 14.30 0.96 -8.56
N ALA A 126 13.84 -0.17 -7.99
CA ALA A 126 13.85 -1.46 -8.69
C ALA A 126 13.00 -1.42 -9.96
N MET A 127 11.82 -0.81 -9.88
CA MET A 127 10.90 -0.66 -11.01
C MET A 127 11.52 0.19 -12.12
N LEU A 128 12.23 1.28 -11.79
CA LEU A 128 12.95 2.10 -12.77
C LEU A 128 14.05 1.31 -13.49
N LEU A 129 14.79 0.44 -12.80
CA LEU A 129 15.75 -0.45 -13.43
C LEU A 129 15.10 -1.36 -14.46
N VAL A 130 13.93 -1.93 -14.14
CA VAL A 130 13.16 -2.77 -15.08
C VAL A 130 12.67 -1.94 -16.27
N PHE A 131 12.23 -0.70 -16.07
CA PHE A 131 11.80 0.19 -17.17
C PHE A 131 12.96 0.48 -18.15
N ILE A 132 14.16 0.75 -17.62
CA ILE A 132 15.36 0.97 -18.44
C ILE A 132 15.71 -0.31 -19.21
N PHE A 133 15.72 -1.46 -18.54
CA PHE A 133 16.03 -2.75 -19.17
C PHE A 133 15.04 -3.14 -20.26
N CYS A 134 13.76 -2.94 -20.01
CA CYS A 134 12.67 -3.22 -20.96
C CYS A 134 12.47 -2.11 -22.01
N ARG A 135 13.31 -1.05 -22.01
CA ARG A 135 13.24 0.10 -22.94
C ARG A 135 11.86 0.77 -22.94
N VAL A 136 11.28 0.94 -21.76
CA VAL A 136 10.01 1.67 -21.64
C VAL A 136 10.20 3.13 -22.08
N THR A 137 9.28 3.64 -22.88
CA THR A 137 9.28 5.04 -23.32
C THR A 137 8.95 5.98 -22.17
N PHE A 138 9.88 6.82 -21.77
CA PHE A 138 9.64 7.85 -20.76
C PHE A 138 8.81 8.99 -21.35
N SER A 139 7.64 9.24 -20.80
CA SER A 139 6.73 10.32 -21.23
C SER A 139 6.42 11.28 -20.08
N TRP A 140 5.95 12.48 -20.43
CA TRP A 140 5.46 13.45 -19.45
C TRP A 140 4.31 12.93 -18.60
N ASN A 141 3.56 11.92 -19.08
CA ASN A 141 2.48 11.27 -18.35
C ASN A 141 2.98 10.62 -17.05
N MET A 142 4.27 10.27 -16.94
CA MET A 142 4.83 9.71 -15.69
C MET A 142 4.78 10.68 -14.51
N LEU A 143 4.58 11.98 -14.75
CA LEU A 143 4.31 12.95 -13.69
C LEU A 143 3.00 12.69 -12.93
N PHE A 144 2.09 11.87 -13.46
CA PHE A 144 0.89 11.42 -12.76
C PHE A 144 1.14 10.28 -11.78
N ILE A 145 2.30 9.61 -11.82
CA ILE A 145 2.64 8.51 -10.88
C ILE A 145 2.52 8.95 -9.41
N PRO A 146 3.04 10.12 -8.98
CA PRO A 146 2.84 10.60 -7.61
C PRO A 146 1.38 10.74 -7.20
N VAL A 147 0.49 11.09 -8.12
CA VAL A 147 -0.96 11.19 -7.84
C VAL A 147 -1.53 9.83 -7.48
N ILE A 148 -1.15 8.79 -8.22
CA ILE A 148 -1.57 7.40 -7.93
C ILE A 148 -1.01 6.94 -6.59
N LEU A 149 0.26 7.23 -6.30
CA LEU A 149 0.89 6.88 -5.04
C LEU A 149 0.20 7.55 -3.85
N ILE A 150 -0.25 8.80 -4.00
CA ILE A 150 -1.04 9.51 -2.98
C ILE A 150 -2.40 8.83 -2.78
N GLN A 151 -3.10 8.43 -3.85
CA GLN A 151 -4.36 7.69 -3.75
C GLN A 151 -4.18 6.40 -2.93
N VAL A 152 -3.18 5.59 -3.30
CA VAL A 152 -2.89 4.32 -2.64
C VAL A 152 -2.46 4.52 -1.19
N TYR A 153 -1.68 5.58 -0.89
CA TYR A 153 -1.29 5.95 0.47
C TYR A 153 -2.50 6.30 1.34
N ILE A 154 -3.41 7.14 0.84
CA ILE A 154 -4.63 7.55 1.55
C ILE A 154 -5.52 6.33 1.81
N PHE A 155 -5.70 5.49 0.80
CA PHE A 155 -6.44 4.23 0.91
C PHE A 155 -5.85 3.30 1.97
N SER A 156 -4.53 3.06 1.91
CA SER A 156 -3.81 2.20 2.86
C SER A 156 -3.87 2.72 4.29
N LEU A 157 -3.82 4.05 4.47
CA LEU A 157 -3.94 4.67 5.78
C LEU A 157 -5.34 4.44 6.37
N GLY A 158 -6.39 4.63 5.56
CA GLY A 158 -7.77 4.38 5.99
C GLY A 158 -8.01 2.93 6.39
N LEU A 159 -7.62 2.00 5.53
CA LEU A 159 -7.74 0.57 5.79
C LEU A 159 -6.86 0.14 6.98
N GLY A 160 -5.65 0.68 7.07
CA GLY A 160 -4.74 0.43 8.19
C GLY A 160 -5.30 0.90 9.54
N MET A 161 -5.96 2.07 9.59
CA MET A 161 -6.64 2.55 10.80
C MET A 161 -7.79 1.65 11.20
N LEU A 162 -8.58 1.18 10.24
CA LEU A 162 -9.68 0.25 10.49
C LEU A 162 -9.17 -1.06 11.08
N LEU A 163 -8.15 -1.64 10.47
CA LEU A 163 -7.52 -2.89 10.92
C LEU A 163 -6.84 -2.75 12.28
N ALA A 164 -6.14 -1.63 12.52
CA ALA A 164 -5.52 -1.35 13.81
C ALA A 164 -6.57 -1.29 14.93
N ALA A 165 -7.68 -0.61 14.69
CA ALA A 165 -8.78 -0.55 15.64
C ALA A 165 -9.38 -1.94 15.91
N GLY A 166 -9.64 -2.72 14.86
CA GLY A 166 -10.18 -4.06 14.98
C GLY A 166 -9.26 -5.03 15.73
N ASN A 167 -7.96 -5.04 15.39
CA ASN A 167 -6.98 -5.97 15.95
C ASN A 167 -6.72 -5.76 17.46
N VAL A 168 -6.99 -4.57 17.99
CA VAL A 168 -6.91 -4.33 19.44
C VAL A 168 -7.97 -5.12 20.19
N PHE A 169 -9.19 -5.25 19.64
CA PHE A 169 -10.29 -5.96 20.28
C PHE A 169 -10.32 -7.44 19.93
N PHE A 170 -10.00 -7.78 18.68
CA PHE A 170 -10.11 -9.13 18.13
C PHE A 170 -8.82 -9.50 17.42
N ARG A 171 -7.94 -10.23 18.10
CA ARG A 171 -6.64 -10.66 17.55
C ARG A 171 -6.75 -11.59 16.34
N ASP A 172 -7.90 -12.25 16.17
CA ASP A 172 -8.14 -13.16 15.05
C ASP A 172 -8.23 -12.44 13.71
N ILE A 173 -8.44 -11.11 13.71
CA ILE A 173 -8.45 -10.28 12.51
C ILE A 173 -7.16 -10.47 11.69
N GLN A 174 -6.01 -10.69 12.32
CA GLN A 174 -4.76 -10.95 11.63
C GLN A 174 -4.82 -12.17 10.69
N TYR A 175 -5.44 -13.25 11.14
CA TYR A 175 -5.56 -14.49 10.36
C TYR A 175 -6.57 -14.32 9.22
N ILE A 176 -7.72 -13.73 9.52
CA ILE A 176 -8.77 -13.44 8.53
C ILE A 176 -8.22 -12.49 7.47
N TYR A 177 -7.52 -11.43 7.87
CA TYR A 177 -6.95 -10.46 6.94
C TYR A 177 -5.83 -11.05 6.10
N SER A 178 -4.99 -11.92 6.66
CA SER A 178 -3.95 -12.63 5.90
C SER A 178 -4.55 -13.51 4.80
N ALA A 179 -5.60 -14.28 5.12
CA ALA A 179 -6.33 -15.07 4.12
C ALA A 179 -7.00 -14.19 3.06
N PHE A 180 -7.61 -13.07 3.49
CA PHE A 180 -8.20 -12.08 2.59
C PHE A 180 -7.16 -11.49 1.64
N LEU A 181 -5.99 -11.09 2.13
CA LEU A 181 -4.91 -10.55 1.29
C LEU A 181 -4.46 -11.56 0.23
N THR A 182 -4.35 -12.83 0.60
CA THR A 182 -3.99 -13.88 -0.35
C THR A 182 -5.05 -14.01 -1.44
N ALA A 183 -6.32 -14.07 -1.08
CA ALA A 183 -7.42 -14.11 -2.05
C ALA A 183 -7.44 -12.84 -2.91
N TRP A 184 -7.25 -11.66 -2.31
CA TRP A 184 -7.27 -10.37 -3.01
C TRP A 184 -6.14 -10.25 -4.03
N MET A 185 -4.95 -10.81 -3.71
CA MET A 185 -3.82 -10.86 -4.64
C MET A 185 -4.16 -11.64 -5.91
N TYR A 186 -4.84 -12.79 -5.79
CA TYR A 186 -5.21 -13.61 -6.93
C TYR A 186 -6.45 -13.08 -7.68
N VAL A 187 -7.38 -12.45 -7.00
CA VAL A 187 -8.55 -11.82 -7.65
C VAL A 187 -8.13 -10.55 -8.41
N THR A 188 -7.09 -9.84 -7.94
CA THR A 188 -6.57 -8.68 -8.66
C THR A 188 -5.72 -9.16 -9.83
N PRO A 189 -5.92 -8.66 -11.07
CA PRO A 189 -5.17 -9.10 -12.25
C PRO A 189 -3.73 -8.54 -12.24
N ILE A 190 -2.91 -9.06 -11.29
CA ILE A 190 -1.49 -8.73 -11.16
C ILE A 190 -0.68 -9.59 -12.13
N PHE A 191 -0.97 -10.88 -12.20
CA PHE A 191 -0.16 -11.88 -12.91
C PHE A 191 -0.73 -12.23 -14.30
N TYR A 192 -1.97 -11.94 -14.56
CA TYR A 192 -2.71 -12.29 -15.78
C TYR A 192 -3.52 -11.10 -16.29
N PRO A 193 -3.84 -11.06 -17.59
CA PRO A 193 -4.68 -10.00 -18.13
C PRO A 193 -6.15 -10.22 -17.73
N LEU A 194 -6.86 -9.13 -17.48
CA LEU A 194 -8.27 -9.18 -17.05
C LEU A 194 -9.16 -9.92 -18.06
N SER A 195 -8.81 -9.91 -19.36
CA SER A 195 -9.52 -10.58 -20.44
C SER A 195 -9.61 -12.11 -20.32
N GLN A 196 -8.79 -12.72 -19.46
CA GLN A 196 -8.84 -14.17 -19.20
C GLN A 196 -9.99 -14.58 -18.25
N LEU A 197 -10.61 -13.61 -17.60
CA LEU A 197 -11.72 -13.87 -16.68
C LEU A 197 -13.08 -13.79 -17.40
N PRO A 198 -14.10 -14.51 -16.91
CA PRO A 198 -15.49 -14.35 -17.38
C PRO A 198 -15.96 -12.89 -17.22
N GLU A 199 -16.82 -12.42 -18.13
CA GLU A 199 -17.29 -11.02 -18.19
C GLU A 199 -17.90 -10.53 -16.86
N ASN A 200 -18.65 -11.38 -16.17
CA ASN A 200 -19.24 -11.08 -14.87
C ASN A 200 -18.17 -10.73 -13.83
N LEU A 201 -17.06 -11.50 -13.79
CA LEU A 201 -15.94 -11.24 -12.89
C LEU A 201 -15.15 -10.01 -13.31
N GLN A 202 -14.96 -9.77 -14.60
CA GLN A 202 -14.32 -8.55 -15.10
C GLN A 202 -15.06 -7.32 -14.61
N THR A 203 -16.40 -7.30 -14.76
CA THR A 203 -17.24 -6.19 -14.32
C THR A 203 -17.16 -6.00 -12.80
N ALA A 204 -17.23 -7.08 -12.04
CA ALA A 204 -17.12 -7.02 -10.58
C ALA A 204 -15.75 -6.46 -10.14
N ILE A 205 -14.65 -6.90 -10.75
CA ILE A 205 -13.30 -6.41 -10.43
C ILE A 205 -13.15 -4.94 -10.79
N LYS A 206 -13.63 -4.52 -11.97
CA LYS A 206 -13.57 -3.11 -12.39
C LYS A 206 -14.35 -2.19 -11.44
N THR A 207 -15.48 -2.68 -10.90
CA THR A 207 -16.37 -1.86 -10.07
C THR A 207 -15.99 -1.87 -8.59
N PHE A 208 -15.57 -3.00 -8.05
CA PHE A 208 -15.41 -3.16 -6.59
C PHE A 208 -13.95 -3.31 -6.11
N ASN A 209 -12.99 -3.52 -7.02
CA ASN A 209 -11.60 -3.70 -6.62
C ASN A 209 -10.78 -2.40 -6.77
N PRO A 210 -10.52 -1.66 -5.69
CA PRO A 210 -9.75 -0.42 -5.77
C PRO A 210 -8.31 -0.64 -6.24
N LEU A 211 -7.69 -1.80 -5.92
CA LEU A 211 -6.35 -2.10 -6.37
C LEU A 211 -6.27 -2.24 -7.88
N TYR A 212 -7.30 -2.81 -8.51
CA TYR A 212 -7.39 -2.85 -9.97
C TYR A 212 -7.33 -1.45 -10.57
N THR A 213 -8.08 -0.51 -9.99
CA THR A 213 -8.10 0.88 -10.44
C THR A 213 -6.72 1.55 -10.35
N TYR A 214 -6.03 1.41 -9.22
CA TYR A 214 -4.70 2.00 -9.04
C TYR A 214 -3.65 1.37 -9.96
N ILE A 215 -3.67 0.05 -10.08
CA ILE A 215 -2.74 -0.68 -10.95
C ILE A 215 -2.97 -0.34 -12.42
N THR A 216 -4.24 -0.24 -12.84
CA THR A 216 -4.59 0.10 -14.22
C THR A 216 -4.16 1.51 -14.56
N GLN A 217 -4.44 2.52 -13.70
CA GLN A 217 -3.93 3.88 -13.89
C GLN A 217 -2.42 3.90 -14.11
N PHE A 218 -1.68 3.15 -13.29
CA PHE A 218 -0.23 3.09 -13.39
C PHE A 218 0.23 2.41 -14.69
N ARG A 219 -0.41 1.30 -15.07
CA ARG A 219 -0.10 0.58 -16.32
C ARG A 219 -0.39 1.42 -17.55
N THR A 220 -1.49 2.14 -17.57
CA THR A 220 -1.85 3.06 -18.67
C THR A 220 -0.76 4.12 -18.90
N ILE A 221 -0.19 4.67 -17.82
CA ILE A 221 0.91 5.63 -17.93
C ILE A 221 2.18 4.99 -18.51
N VAL A 222 2.51 3.78 -18.07
CA VAL A 222 3.83 3.17 -18.34
C VAL A 222 3.83 2.31 -19.59
N LEU A 223 2.76 1.54 -19.84
CA LEU A 223 2.67 0.61 -20.97
C LEU A 223 2.00 1.26 -22.18
N ASP A 224 0.88 1.97 -21.97
CA ASP A 224 0.12 2.59 -23.06
C ASP A 224 0.61 4.01 -23.38
N VAL A 225 1.54 4.57 -22.57
CA VAL A 225 2.09 5.92 -22.70
C VAL A 225 0.99 6.99 -22.76
N ALA A 226 -0.16 6.72 -22.11
CA ALA A 226 -1.35 7.55 -22.12
C ALA A 226 -1.62 8.16 -20.72
N CYS A 227 -2.41 9.23 -20.69
CA CYS A 227 -2.96 9.73 -19.43
C CYS A 227 -4.07 8.78 -18.96
N PRO A 228 -4.15 8.49 -17.65
CA PRO A 228 -5.26 7.72 -17.10
C PRO A 228 -6.59 8.47 -17.31
N ASP A 229 -7.66 7.72 -17.51
CA ASP A 229 -8.99 8.30 -17.58
C ASP A 229 -9.33 9.07 -16.30
N MET A 230 -9.81 10.30 -16.45
CA MET A 230 -10.12 11.18 -15.32
C MET A 230 -11.23 10.62 -14.43
N GLY A 231 -12.18 9.87 -15.02
CA GLY A 231 -13.21 9.17 -14.25
C GLY A 231 -12.61 8.11 -13.33
N MET A 232 -11.60 7.37 -13.81
CA MET A 232 -10.88 6.37 -13.01
C MET A 232 -10.04 7.02 -11.90
N VAL A 233 -9.41 8.17 -12.17
CA VAL A 233 -8.66 8.94 -11.17
C VAL A 233 -9.59 9.45 -10.08
N LEU A 234 -10.75 10.02 -10.46
CA LEU A 234 -11.75 10.51 -9.51
C LEU A 234 -12.29 9.36 -8.63
N TYR A 235 -12.65 8.24 -9.25
CA TYR A 235 -13.09 7.04 -8.53
C TYR A 235 -12.03 6.58 -7.52
N GLY A 236 -10.75 6.54 -7.90
CA GLY A 236 -9.65 6.17 -7.02
C GLY A 236 -9.56 7.08 -5.79
N PHE A 237 -9.71 8.40 -5.95
CA PHE A 237 -9.75 9.34 -4.82
C PHE A 237 -11.00 9.16 -3.96
N VAL A 238 -12.18 8.99 -4.55
CA VAL A 238 -13.42 8.77 -3.81
C VAL A 238 -13.29 7.55 -2.90
N VAL A 239 -12.83 6.42 -3.44
CA VAL A 239 -12.63 5.19 -2.65
C VAL A 239 -11.57 5.40 -1.56
N ALA A 240 -10.45 6.08 -1.88
CA ALA A 240 -9.40 6.37 -0.91
C ALA A 240 -9.91 7.22 0.27
N PHE A 241 -10.64 8.32 -0.01
CA PHE A 241 -11.18 9.20 1.02
C PHE A 241 -12.33 8.56 1.81
N VAL A 242 -13.18 7.77 1.17
CA VAL A 242 -14.24 7.02 1.87
C VAL A 242 -13.60 6.02 2.85
N THR A 243 -12.61 5.26 2.40
CA THR A 243 -11.90 4.31 3.25
C THR A 243 -11.17 5.02 4.39
N LEU A 244 -10.52 6.16 4.13
CA LEU A 244 -9.90 6.99 5.16
C LEU A 244 -10.92 7.49 6.17
N GLY A 245 -12.07 7.98 5.71
CA GLY A 245 -13.16 8.46 6.57
C GLY A 245 -13.68 7.38 7.49
N VAL A 246 -14.03 6.21 6.92
CA VAL A 246 -14.51 5.04 7.69
C VAL A 246 -13.47 4.56 8.68
N GLY A 247 -12.21 4.37 8.24
CA GLY A 247 -11.12 3.90 9.10
C GLY A 247 -10.83 4.87 10.24
N THR A 248 -10.74 6.17 9.93
CA THR A 248 -10.51 7.21 10.94
C THR A 248 -11.66 7.29 11.94
N LEU A 249 -12.92 7.24 11.51
CA LEU A 249 -14.09 7.26 12.40
C LEU A 249 -14.11 6.03 13.31
N ALA A 250 -13.88 4.83 12.78
CA ALA A 250 -13.80 3.61 13.56
C ALA A 250 -12.68 3.68 14.61
N PHE A 251 -11.49 4.12 14.21
CA PHE A 251 -10.34 4.28 15.09
C PHE A 251 -10.61 5.27 16.22
N LEU A 252 -11.13 6.45 15.88
CA LEU A 252 -11.37 7.52 16.85
C LEU A 252 -12.47 7.19 17.86
N LYS A 253 -13.51 6.45 17.45
CA LYS A 253 -14.56 5.96 18.38
C LYS A 253 -14.03 4.90 19.33
N SER A 254 -13.03 4.15 18.91
CA SER A 254 -12.50 2.99 19.64
C SER A 254 -11.27 3.29 20.49
N GLN A 255 -10.51 4.34 20.14
CA GLN A 255 -9.18 4.62 20.72
C GLN A 255 -9.19 4.78 22.26
N ASP A 256 -10.25 5.30 22.85
CA ASP A 256 -10.31 5.53 24.31
C ASP A 256 -10.28 4.22 25.11
N ARG A 257 -10.78 3.15 24.49
CA ARG A 257 -10.83 1.80 25.08
C ARG A 257 -9.56 0.98 24.82
N PHE A 258 -8.65 1.41 23.94
CA PHE A 258 -7.46 0.61 23.58
C PHE A 258 -6.60 0.24 24.79
N ILE A 259 -6.45 1.16 25.75
CA ILE A 259 -5.61 0.93 26.95
C ILE A 259 -6.12 -0.25 27.80
N LEU A 260 -7.41 -0.59 27.71
CA LEU A 260 -8.00 -1.70 28.44
C LEU A 260 -7.68 -3.08 27.83
N TYR A 261 -7.29 -3.12 26.54
CA TYR A 261 -7.11 -4.36 25.76
C TYR A 261 -5.66 -4.62 25.34
N ILE A 262 -4.72 -3.67 25.60
CA ILE A 262 -3.31 -3.77 25.25
C ILE A 262 -2.41 -4.06 26.46
#